data_c581592b039b35c2c9faf6867ad94e49
#
_entry.id   c581592b039b35c2c9faf6867ad94e49
#
_cell.length_a   1.000
_cell.length_b   1.000
_cell.length_c   1.000
_cell.angle_alpha   90.00
_cell.angle_beta   90.00
_cell.angle_gamma   90.00
#
_symmetry.space_group_name_H-M   'P 1'
#
loop_
_entity.id
_entity.type
_entity.pdbx_description
1 polymer ?
#
loop_
_entity_poly.entity_id
_entity_poly.type
_entity_poly.pdbx_seq_one_letter_code
_entity_poly.pdbx_strand_id
1 'polypeptide(L)'
;NEVKIQYVMPMSEDPTYYEESTFAFSRVDMKRVQKTSGVKSVLPEYGEGMGMGGSTETINADFNYFGQMSSVQLTPYSEDHSVLYGRNLTAADANQDVIVLSHDVFEYGIMIDNPEDMIGQAISLNGYMYQVVGIKTPYDYEATPITGGGDDYMTAASSVVTRSSYNELTKYKPITALKIKFEENTDRYTATESIIQELGETYPDEQGTFEEDRSNEEMQQEMESYMAGIVNFLMAITAISLLVGGIGVMNIMYVSVTERKREIGIRRAIGAKPRTILFQFILEAAFITFIGGILGLISGYGIAVLAGSFMDLEPVLTMKTILLSTSVSVLTGLFFGIMPAVNAAKMDPIKAIYQ
;
A
#
# COMPACT_ATOMS: atom_id res chain seq x y z
N ASN A 1 -16.42 2.32 -4.65
CA ASN A 1 -17.85 2.46 -4.29
C ASN A 1 -18.39 1.27 -3.48
N GLU A 2 -17.60 0.81 -2.50
CA GLU A 2 -18.02 -0.23 -1.56
C GLU A 2 -17.95 0.32 -0.14
N VAL A 3 -18.90 -0.11 0.71
CA VAL A 3 -18.98 0.25 2.12
C VAL A 3 -19.28 -1.00 2.93
N LYS A 4 -18.65 -1.14 4.08
CA LYS A 4 -18.92 -2.19 5.05
C LYS A 4 -19.66 -1.56 6.24
N ILE A 5 -20.82 -2.10 6.59
CA ILE A 5 -21.60 -1.70 7.76
C ILE A 5 -21.53 -2.83 8.79
N GLN A 6 -21.17 -2.49 10.00
CA GLN A 6 -21.07 -3.38 11.13
C GLN A 6 -21.84 -2.85 12.33
N TYR A 7 -22.16 -3.73 13.27
CA TYR A 7 -22.72 -3.36 14.55
C TYR A 7 -21.61 -3.23 15.58
N VAL A 8 -21.54 -2.08 16.26
CA VAL A 8 -20.52 -1.76 17.25
C VAL A 8 -21.15 -1.63 18.62
N MET A 9 -20.68 -2.41 19.56
CA MET A 9 -21.10 -2.29 20.97
C MET A 9 -20.46 -1.02 21.58
N PRO A 10 -21.18 -0.30 22.49
CA PRO A 10 -20.57 0.77 23.25
C PRO A 10 -19.39 0.22 24.06
N MET A 11 -18.28 0.96 24.09
CA MET A 11 -17.12 0.57 24.90
C MET A 11 -17.54 0.38 26.35
N SER A 12 -17.21 -0.77 26.94
CA SER A 12 -17.33 -1.00 28.37
C SER A 12 -16.47 0.04 29.13
N GLU A 13 -16.95 0.51 30.29
CA GLU A 13 -16.15 1.37 31.17
C GLU A 13 -14.86 0.67 31.67
N ASP A 14 -14.80 -0.66 31.59
CA ASP A 14 -13.63 -1.48 31.91
C ASP A 14 -12.89 -1.87 30.61
N PRO A 15 -11.71 -1.27 30.31
CA PRO A 15 -10.95 -1.55 29.09
C PRO A 15 -10.39 -3.00 29.00
N THR A 16 -10.53 -3.80 30.07
CA THR A 16 -10.10 -5.19 30.08
C THR A 16 -11.22 -6.17 29.68
N TYR A 17 -12.44 -5.68 29.55
CA TYR A 17 -13.61 -6.48 29.23
C TYR A 17 -14.10 -6.18 27.80
N TYR A 18 -13.75 -7.04 26.88
CA TYR A 18 -14.29 -7.00 25.51
C TYR A 18 -15.56 -7.88 25.48
N GLU A 19 -16.73 -7.26 25.46
CA GLU A 19 -17.96 -7.97 25.12
C GLU A 19 -17.95 -8.23 23.60
N GLU A 20 -17.84 -9.49 23.20
CA GLU A 20 -18.08 -9.86 21.82
C GLU A 20 -19.54 -9.51 21.46
N SER A 21 -19.74 -8.80 20.40
CA SER A 21 -21.08 -8.49 19.89
C SER A 21 -21.80 -9.79 19.55
N THR A 22 -22.92 -10.03 20.20
CA THR A 22 -23.82 -11.13 19.87
C THR A 22 -24.79 -10.80 18.74
N PHE A 23 -24.75 -9.55 18.23
CA PHE A 23 -25.62 -9.13 17.14
C PHE A 23 -25.23 -9.82 15.82
N ALA A 24 -26.23 -10.31 15.11
CA ALA A 24 -26.04 -10.88 13.79
C ALA A 24 -27.11 -10.33 12.83
N PHE A 25 -26.67 -9.84 11.69
CA PHE A 25 -27.60 -9.45 10.63
C PHE A 25 -28.36 -10.66 10.10
N SER A 26 -29.58 -10.43 9.73
CA SER A 26 -30.43 -11.44 9.10
C SER A 26 -30.37 -11.31 7.56
N ARG A 27 -30.73 -12.37 6.85
CA ARG A 27 -30.92 -12.30 5.40
C ARG A 27 -32.09 -11.37 5.01
N VAL A 28 -32.95 -11.02 5.95
CA VAL A 28 -34.03 -10.03 5.72
C VAL A 28 -33.45 -8.62 5.68
N ASP A 29 -32.46 -8.32 6.53
CA ASP A 29 -31.76 -7.03 6.52
C ASP A 29 -31.02 -6.82 5.22
N MET A 30 -30.33 -7.84 4.72
CA MET A 30 -29.69 -7.78 3.40
C MET A 30 -30.69 -7.42 2.30
N LYS A 31 -31.85 -8.06 2.28
CA LYS A 31 -32.91 -7.77 1.28
C LYS A 31 -33.54 -6.39 1.46
N ARG A 32 -33.54 -5.87 2.69
CA ARG A 32 -34.03 -4.53 3.00
C ARG A 32 -33.02 -3.51 2.47
N VAL A 33 -31.78 -3.62 2.85
CA VAL A 33 -30.69 -2.74 2.38
C VAL A 33 -30.54 -2.79 0.85
N GLN A 34 -30.74 -3.96 0.23
CA GLN A 34 -30.74 -4.11 -1.23
C GLN A 34 -31.80 -3.25 -1.94
N LYS A 35 -32.88 -2.86 -1.26
CA LYS A 35 -33.94 -2.02 -1.84
C LYS A 35 -33.65 -0.54 -1.75
N THR A 36 -32.65 -0.13 -0.98
CA THR A 36 -32.25 1.27 -0.85
C THR A 36 -31.76 1.79 -2.21
N SER A 37 -32.18 3.02 -2.56
CA SER A 37 -31.82 3.63 -3.84
C SER A 37 -30.31 3.74 -4.01
N GLY A 38 -29.79 3.31 -5.17
CA GLY A 38 -28.37 3.35 -5.49
C GLY A 38 -27.55 2.16 -5.01
N VAL A 39 -28.17 1.18 -4.32
CA VAL A 39 -27.50 -0.05 -3.90
C VAL A 39 -27.51 -1.05 -5.07
N LYS A 40 -26.31 -1.43 -5.52
CA LYS A 40 -26.12 -2.43 -6.58
C LYS A 40 -26.19 -3.85 -6.05
N SER A 41 -25.49 -4.13 -4.94
CA SER A 41 -25.48 -5.46 -4.30
C SER A 41 -25.14 -5.36 -2.84
N VAL A 42 -25.63 -6.32 -2.04
CA VAL A 42 -25.32 -6.49 -0.62
C VAL A 42 -24.79 -7.90 -0.43
N LEU A 43 -23.61 -8.02 0.15
CA LEU A 43 -22.94 -9.28 0.45
C LEU A 43 -22.80 -9.46 1.97
N PRO A 44 -22.99 -10.67 2.48
CA PRO A 44 -22.81 -10.94 3.91
C PRO A 44 -21.31 -11.11 4.22
N GLU A 45 -20.90 -10.69 5.41
CA GLU A 45 -19.59 -10.96 5.98
C GLU A 45 -19.77 -11.77 7.27
N TYR A 46 -18.95 -12.81 7.44
CA TYR A 46 -19.14 -13.80 8.52
C TYR A 46 -18.13 -13.69 9.66
N GLY A 47 -17.37 -12.60 9.73
CA GLY A 47 -16.51 -12.24 10.87
C GLY A 47 -15.27 -13.11 11.11
N GLU A 48 -14.99 -14.08 10.26
CA GLU A 48 -13.90 -15.05 10.47
C GLU A 48 -12.58 -14.68 9.75
N GLY A 49 -12.55 -13.58 9.00
CA GLY A 49 -11.34 -13.06 8.39
C GLY A 49 -10.48 -12.33 9.43
N MET A 50 -9.23 -12.75 9.62
CA MET A 50 -8.27 -11.94 10.38
C MET A 50 -8.28 -10.52 9.85
N GLY A 51 -8.49 -9.52 10.71
CA GLY A 51 -8.75 -8.11 10.47
C GLY A 51 -7.81 -7.29 9.58
N MET A 52 -7.31 -7.86 8.51
CA MET A 52 -6.53 -7.19 7.48
C MET A 52 -7.20 -7.36 6.11
N GLY A 53 -8.39 -6.76 5.93
CA GLY A 53 -8.99 -6.64 4.59
C GLY A 53 -9.38 -7.96 3.93
N GLY A 54 -9.93 -8.93 4.70
CA GLY A 54 -10.34 -10.21 4.16
C GLY A 54 -11.43 -10.07 3.11
N SER A 55 -11.37 -10.90 2.06
CA SER A 55 -12.43 -10.99 1.05
C SER A 55 -13.78 -11.20 1.71
N THR A 56 -14.78 -10.46 1.29
CA THR A 56 -16.13 -10.43 1.86
C THR A 56 -16.81 -11.79 1.90
N GLU A 57 -16.43 -12.68 1.01
CA GLU A 57 -17.00 -14.02 0.88
C GLU A 57 -16.01 -15.11 1.34
N THR A 58 -14.98 -14.77 2.13
CA THR A 58 -14.06 -15.77 2.69
C THR A 58 -14.59 -16.28 4.04
N ILE A 59 -14.63 -17.59 4.21
CA ILE A 59 -14.98 -18.27 5.46
C ILE A 59 -13.91 -19.27 5.83
N ASN A 60 -13.76 -19.54 7.13
CA ASN A 60 -12.95 -20.66 7.61
C ASN A 60 -13.82 -21.92 7.74
N ALA A 61 -13.24 -23.05 7.37
CA ALA A 61 -13.85 -24.37 7.57
C ALA A 61 -12.84 -25.33 8.18
N ASP A 62 -13.33 -26.19 9.07
CA ASP A 62 -12.54 -27.29 9.62
C ASP A 62 -12.30 -28.33 8.53
N PHE A 63 -11.05 -28.50 8.18
CA PHE A 63 -10.59 -29.47 7.20
C PHE A 63 -10.12 -30.74 7.90
N ASN A 64 -10.56 -31.89 7.42
CA ASN A 64 -10.10 -33.21 7.93
C ASN A 64 -9.83 -34.15 6.75
N TYR A 65 -8.64 -34.73 6.75
CA TYR A 65 -8.23 -35.77 5.83
C TYR A 65 -7.52 -36.87 6.59
N PHE A 66 -8.15 -38.04 6.70
CA PHE A 66 -7.65 -39.21 7.42
C PHE A 66 -7.13 -38.92 8.85
N GLY A 67 -7.83 -38.04 9.57
CA GLY A 67 -7.45 -37.63 10.93
C GLY A 67 -6.44 -36.52 11.04
N GLN A 68 -5.88 -36.03 9.94
CA GLN A 68 -5.13 -34.78 9.91
C GLN A 68 -6.17 -33.65 9.87
N MET A 69 -6.15 -32.80 10.91
CA MET A 69 -7.05 -31.67 11.05
C MET A 69 -6.31 -30.37 10.80
N SER A 70 -6.94 -29.47 10.05
CA SER A 70 -6.45 -28.12 9.79
C SER A 70 -7.64 -27.20 9.59
N SER A 71 -7.40 -25.90 9.49
CA SER A 71 -8.39 -24.92 9.05
C SER A 71 -8.05 -24.46 7.66
N VAL A 72 -9.05 -24.38 6.79
CA VAL A 72 -8.88 -23.88 5.42
C VAL A 72 -9.82 -22.74 5.15
N GLN A 73 -9.29 -21.71 4.47
CA GLN A 73 -10.11 -20.62 3.98
C GLN A 73 -10.83 -21.02 2.70
N LEU A 74 -12.11 -20.73 2.63
CA LEU A 74 -12.98 -21.07 1.50
C LEU A 74 -13.58 -19.80 0.90
N THR A 75 -13.58 -19.73 -0.43
CA THR A 75 -14.33 -18.74 -1.20
C THR A 75 -15.27 -19.42 -2.19
N PRO A 76 -16.41 -18.83 -2.54
CA PRO A 76 -17.24 -19.35 -3.60
C PRO A 76 -16.58 -19.11 -4.96
N TYR A 77 -16.77 -20.04 -5.88
CA TYR A 77 -16.31 -19.92 -7.25
C TYR A 77 -16.91 -18.69 -7.92
N SER A 78 -16.07 -17.80 -8.43
CA SER A 78 -16.42 -16.60 -9.16
C SER A 78 -15.74 -16.53 -10.53
N GLU A 79 -14.50 -17.01 -10.62
CA GLU A 79 -13.70 -16.96 -11.85
C GLU A 79 -12.68 -18.11 -11.86
N ASP A 80 -12.07 -18.36 -13.02
CA ASP A 80 -11.04 -19.38 -13.16
C ASP A 80 -9.74 -18.94 -12.48
N HIS A 81 -9.20 -19.85 -11.68
CA HIS A 81 -7.90 -19.69 -11.01
C HIS A 81 -6.82 -20.47 -11.75
N SER A 82 -5.56 -20.08 -11.58
CA SER A 82 -4.44 -20.87 -12.03
C SER A 82 -4.35 -22.17 -11.22
N VAL A 83 -4.44 -23.32 -11.90
CA VAL A 83 -4.46 -24.65 -11.30
C VAL A 83 -3.17 -25.39 -11.63
N LEU A 84 -2.47 -25.88 -10.61
CA LEU A 84 -1.23 -26.65 -10.76
C LEU A 84 -1.53 -28.12 -11.12
N TYR A 85 -2.50 -28.73 -10.43
CA TYR A 85 -2.93 -30.11 -10.65
C TYR A 85 -4.45 -30.18 -10.78
N GLY A 86 -4.93 -31.09 -11.63
CA GLY A 86 -6.35 -31.31 -11.83
C GLY A 86 -7.01 -30.25 -12.72
N ARG A 87 -8.17 -29.74 -12.33
CA ARG A 87 -8.98 -28.81 -13.10
C ARG A 87 -9.69 -27.76 -12.22
N ASN A 88 -10.09 -26.65 -12.82
CA ASN A 88 -11.00 -25.68 -12.21
C ASN A 88 -12.42 -26.25 -12.07
N LEU A 89 -13.24 -25.57 -11.25
CA LEU A 89 -14.66 -25.76 -11.21
C LEU A 89 -15.31 -25.34 -12.53
N THR A 90 -16.38 -25.98 -12.89
CA THR A 90 -17.15 -25.70 -14.12
C THR A 90 -18.64 -25.54 -13.80
N ALA A 91 -19.41 -25.05 -14.74
CA ALA A 91 -20.86 -24.95 -14.59
C ALA A 91 -21.53 -26.33 -14.34
N ALA A 92 -20.92 -27.42 -14.78
CA ALA A 92 -21.42 -28.79 -14.52
C ALA A 92 -21.27 -29.21 -13.04
N ASP A 93 -20.38 -28.56 -12.30
CA ASP A 93 -20.12 -28.85 -10.89
C ASP A 93 -21.06 -28.08 -9.94
N ALA A 94 -21.93 -27.22 -10.44
CA ALA A 94 -22.73 -26.28 -9.66
C ALA A 94 -23.50 -26.88 -8.47
N ASN A 95 -23.93 -28.13 -8.58
CA ASN A 95 -24.66 -28.86 -7.52
C ASN A 95 -23.88 -30.08 -7.00
N GLN A 96 -22.58 -30.09 -7.16
CA GLN A 96 -21.71 -31.16 -6.68
C GLN A 96 -20.84 -30.66 -5.52
N ASP A 97 -20.54 -31.57 -4.60
CA ASP A 97 -19.67 -31.30 -3.45
C ASP A 97 -18.21 -31.53 -3.88
N VAL A 98 -17.68 -30.53 -4.61
CA VAL A 98 -16.32 -30.53 -5.15
C VAL A 98 -15.57 -29.27 -4.72
N ILE A 99 -14.25 -29.40 -4.63
CA ILE A 99 -13.36 -28.33 -4.17
C ILE A 99 -12.10 -28.27 -5.02
N VAL A 100 -11.61 -27.05 -5.23
CA VAL A 100 -10.24 -26.75 -5.66
C VAL A 100 -9.48 -26.23 -4.46
N LEU A 101 -8.49 -26.99 -4.00
CA LEU A 101 -7.69 -26.65 -2.81
C LEU A 101 -6.68 -25.57 -3.13
N SER A 102 -6.42 -24.68 -2.16
CA SER A 102 -5.26 -23.82 -2.18
C SER A 102 -3.99 -24.64 -1.94
N HIS A 103 -2.87 -24.22 -2.53
CA HIS A 103 -1.56 -24.83 -2.29
C HIS A 103 -1.11 -24.66 -0.82
N ASP A 104 -1.50 -23.57 -0.17
CA ASP A 104 -1.14 -23.25 1.22
C ASP A 104 -1.62 -24.33 2.23
N VAL A 105 -2.67 -25.09 1.87
CA VAL A 105 -3.14 -26.21 2.69
C VAL A 105 -2.05 -27.27 2.87
N PHE A 106 -1.16 -27.43 1.90
CA PHE A 106 -0.06 -28.40 1.93
C PHE A 106 1.19 -27.86 2.59
N GLU A 107 1.39 -26.55 2.57
CA GLU A 107 2.54 -25.92 3.24
C GLU A 107 2.34 -25.78 4.75
N TYR A 108 1.11 -25.44 5.16
CA TYR A 108 0.84 -25.07 6.55
C TYR A 108 -0.18 -25.95 7.25
N GLY A 109 -0.91 -26.81 6.51
CA GLY A 109 -2.07 -27.53 7.04
C GLY A 109 -1.89 -29.03 7.17
N ILE A 110 -1.56 -29.72 6.12
CA ILE A 110 -1.48 -31.19 6.09
C ILE A 110 -0.15 -31.67 5.49
N MET A 111 0.38 -32.76 6.08
CA MET A 111 1.62 -33.36 5.58
C MET A 111 1.29 -34.41 4.51
N ILE A 112 1.46 -34.04 3.25
CA ILE A 112 1.34 -34.95 2.10
C ILE A 112 2.58 -34.72 1.20
N ASP A 113 3.28 -35.82 0.88
CA ASP A 113 4.51 -35.74 0.07
C ASP A 113 4.25 -35.24 -1.35
N ASN A 114 3.12 -35.65 -1.95
CA ASN A 114 2.73 -35.24 -3.28
C ASN A 114 1.30 -34.68 -3.29
N PRO A 115 1.11 -33.36 -3.39
CA PRO A 115 -0.24 -32.76 -3.47
C PRO A 115 -1.12 -33.33 -4.59
N GLU A 116 -0.51 -33.77 -5.71
CA GLU A 116 -1.21 -34.39 -6.85
C GLU A 116 -2.04 -35.62 -6.44
N ASP A 117 -1.60 -36.40 -5.45
CA ASP A 117 -2.29 -37.59 -4.97
C ASP A 117 -3.65 -37.28 -4.33
N MET A 118 -3.91 -36.01 -4.01
CA MET A 118 -5.21 -35.56 -3.49
C MET A 118 -6.30 -35.46 -4.57
N ILE A 119 -5.96 -35.40 -5.83
CA ILE A 119 -6.94 -35.29 -6.91
C ILE A 119 -7.84 -36.54 -6.91
N GLY A 120 -9.14 -36.32 -6.86
CA GLY A 120 -10.15 -37.38 -6.78
C GLY A 120 -10.40 -37.94 -5.36
N GLN A 121 -9.57 -37.58 -4.38
CA GLN A 121 -9.79 -37.98 -2.98
C GLN A 121 -10.93 -37.20 -2.36
N ALA A 122 -11.53 -37.80 -1.32
CA ALA A 122 -12.56 -37.17 -0.50
C ALA A 122 -11.94 -36.56 0.76
N ILE A 123 -12.30 -35.32 1.05
CA ILE A 123 -11.95 -34.59 2.27
C ILE A 123 -13.23 -34.20 3.03
N SER A 124 -13.11 -33.96 4.32
CA SER A 124 -14.23 -33.45 5.11
C SER A 124 -14.02 -31.94 5.38
N LEU A 125 -15.06 -31.13 5.13
CA LEU A 125 -15.14 -29.73 5.51
C LEU A 125 -16.34 -29.53 6.44
N ASN A 126 -16.11 -29.11 7.66
CA ASN A 126 -17.18 -28.97 8.69
C ASN A 126 -18.09 -30.23 8.81
N GLY A 127 -17.52 -31.43 8.58
CA GLY A 127 -18.25 -32.69 8.61
C GLY A 127 -18.92 -33.13 7.30
N TYR A 128 -18.91 -32.31 6.26
CA TYR A 128 -19.40 -32.61 4.90
C TYR A 128 -18.27 -33.10 4.01
N MET A 129 -18.56 -34.09 3.15
CA MET A 129 -17.53 -34.66 2.27
C MET A 129 -17.48 -33.96 0.93
N TYR A 130 -16.25 -33.58 0.52
CA TYR A 130 -15.98 -32.92 -0.74
C TYR A 130 -14.93 -33.70 -1.52
N GLN A 131 -15.10 -33.80 -2.84
CA GLN A 131 -14.10 -34.37 -3.72
C GLN A 131 -13.14 -33.30 -4.22
N VAL A 132 -11.84 -33.53 -4.08
CA VAL A 132 -10.82 -32.63 -4.60
C VAL A 132 -10.70 -32.81 -6.11
N VAL A 133 -10.98 -31.76 -6.88
CA VAL A 133 -10.93 -31.77 -8.35
C VAL A 133 -9.75 -30.98 -8.92
N GLY A 134 -9.15 -30.13 -8.11
CA GLY A 134 -7.98 -29.36 -8.51
C GLY A 134 -7.21 -28.81 -7.31
N ILE A 135 -5.98 -28.39 -7.58
CA ILE A 135 -5.10 -27.71 -6.62
C ILE A 135 -4.56 -26.48 -7.31
N LYS A 136 -4.73 -25.33 -6.67
CA LYS A 136 -4.22 -24.04 -7.19
C LYS A 136 -2.70 -24.03 -7.27
N THR A 137 -2.15 -23.21 -8.18
CA THR A 137 -0.74 -22.86 -8.13
C THR A 137 -0.41 -22.11 -6.85
N PRO A 138 0.80 -22.32 -6.27
CA PRO A 138 1.28 -21.50 -5.16
C PRO A 138 1.14 -20.02 -5.49
N TYR A 139 0.76 -19.22 -4.52
CA TYR A 139 0.74 -17.77 -4.69
C TYR A 139 2.18 -17.25 -4.68
N ASP A 140 2.56 -16.56 -5.74
CA ASP A 140 3.89 -15.97 -5.86
C ASP A 140 3.88 -14.55 -5.25
N TYR A 141 4.36 -14.47 -4.01
CA TYR A 141 4.46 -13.22 -3.25
C TYR A 141 5.45 -12.22 -3.85
N GLU A 142 6.45 -12.71 -4.62
CA GLU A 142 7.48 -11.87 -5.22
C GLU A 142 7.01 -11.26 -6.54
N ALA A 143 6.23 -12.02 -7.33
CA ALA A 143 5.78 -11.58 -8.65
C ALA A 143 4.51 -10.69 -8.60
N THR A 144 3.71 -10.80 -7.53
CA THR A 144 2.45 -10.06 -7.40
C THR A 144 2.55 -9.09 -6.23
N PRO A 145 2.98 -7.84 -6.47
CA PRO A 145 2.96 -6.85 -5.41
C PRO A 145 1.53 -6.68 -4.90
N ILE A 146 1.36 -6.66 -3.57
CA ILE A 146 0.08 -6.39 -2.89
C ILE A 146 -0.33 -4.94 -3.18
N THR A 147 -0.79 -4.68 -4.41
CA THR A 147 -1.22 -3.35 -4.87
C THR A 147 -2.73 -3.14 -4.75
N GLY A 148 -3.48 -4.23 -4.67
CA GLY A 148 -4.91 -4.21 -4.33
C GLY A 148 -5.06 -4.67 -2.90
N GLY A 149 -5.76 -3.96 -2.06
CA GLY A 149 -5.92 -4.28 -0.63
C GLY A 149 -6.03 -5.78 -0.34
N GLY A 150 -5.86 -6.22 0.90
CA GLY A 150 -5.73 -7.62 1.31
C GLY A 150 -6.71 -8.65 0.72
N ASP A 151 -7.75 -8.19 -0.01
CA ASP A 151 -8.75 -9.00 -0.69
C ASP A 151 -8.15 -9.92 -1.78
N ASP A 152 -7.19 -9.44 -2.57
CA ASP A 152 -6.59 -10.23 -3.67
C ASP A 152 -5.75 -11.38 -3.14
N TYR A 153 -4.97 -11.13 -2.08
CA TYR A 153 -4.17 -12.15 -1.41
C TYR A 153 -5.07 -13.23 -0.76
N MET A 154 -6.05 -12.80 0.03
CA MET A 154 -6.94 -13.73 0.75
C MET A 154 -7.74 -14.60 -0.22
N THR A 155 -8.16 -14.07 -1.35
CA THR A 155 -8.84 -14.83 -2.40
C THR A 155 -7.89 -15.82 -3.10
N ALA A 156 -6.65 -15.40 -3.36
CA ALA A 156 -5.64 -16.27 -3.97
C ALA A 156 -5.25 -17.44 -3.06
N ALA A 157 -5.06 -17.16 -1.76
CA ALA A 157 -4.71 -18.14 -0.74
C ALA A 157 -5.89 -19.04 -0.32
N SER A 158 -7.14 -18.70 -0.67
CA SER A 158 -8.33 -19.49 -0.29
C SER A 158 -8.57 -20.66 -1.24
N SER A 159 -9.08 -21.75 -0.72
CA SER A 159 -9.64 -22.86 -1.51
C SER A 159 -11.01 -22.46 -2.07
N VAL A 160 -11.42 -23.05 -3.18
CA VAL A 160 -12.63 -22.64 -3.92
C VAL A 160 -13.65 -23.76 -3.94
N VAL A 161 -14.88 -23.45 -3.53
CA VAL A 161 -16.03 -24.38 -3.58
C VAL A 161 -17.12 -23.84 -4.51
N THR A 162 -18.06 -24.70 -4.87
CA THR A 162 -19.23 -24.25 -5.65
C THR A 162 -20.09 -23.28 -4.84
N ARG A 163 -20.84 -22.40 -5.50
CA ARG A 163 -21.73 -21.44 -4.83
C ARG A 163 -22.79 -22.15 -3.98
N SER A 164 -23.28 -23.32 -4.40
CA SER A 164 -24.23 -24.13 -3.63
C SER A 164 -23.59 -24.66 -2.33
N SER A 165 -22.40 -25.25 -2.42
CA SER A 165 -21.66 -25.74 -1.25
C SER A 165 -21.31 -24.60 -0.29
N TYR A 166 -20.88 -23.44 -0.80
CA TYR A 166 -20.64 -22.26 0.01
C TYR A 166 -21.90 -21.80 0.78
N ASN A 167 -23.05 -21.74 0.10
CA ASN A 167 -24.31 -21.37 0.72
C ASN A 167 -24.76 -22.37 1.81
N GLU A 168 -24.48 -23.66 1.63
CA GLU A 168 -24.77 -24.68 2.65
C GLU A 168 -23.83 -24.52 3.87
N LEU A 169 -22.55 -24.34 3.64
CA LEU A 169 -21.55 -24.12 4.69
C LEU A 169 -21.81 -22.84 5.52
N THR A 170 -22.37 -21.81 4.89
CA THR A 170 -22.66 -20.52 5.53
C THR A 170 -24.08 -20.38 6.05
N LYS A 171 -24.91 -21.41 5.87
CA LYS A 171 -26.36 -21.35 6.19
C LYS A 171 -26.67 -20.95 7.64
N TYR A 172 -25.85 -21.42 8.55
CA TYR A 172 -26.03 -21.21 9.99
C TYR A 172 -24.96 -20.30 10.61
N LYS A 173 -24.05 -19.74 9.78
CA LYS A 173 -23.05 -18.78 10.27
C LYS A 173 -23.69 -17.41 10.52
N PRO A 174 -23.35 -16.72 11.64
CA PRO A 174 -23.83 -15.38 11.91
C PRO A 174 -23.24 -14.39 10.88
N ILE A 175 -24.07 -13.51 10.35
CA ILE A 175 -23.62 -12.41 9.49
C ILE A 175 -23.23 -11.25 10.40
N THR A 176 -21.96 -10.94 10.48
CA THR A 176 -21.42 -9.93 11.41
C THR A 176 -21.36 -8.55 10.78
N ALA A 177 -21.26 -8.47 9.45
CA ALA A 177 -21.27 -7.20 8.72
C ALA A 177 -21.93 -7.35 7.35
N LEU A 178 -22.32 -6.22 6.76
CA LEU A 178 -22.85 -6.12 5.41
C LEU A 178 -21.91 -5.32 4.53
N LYS A 179 -21.40 -5.94 3.47
CA LYS A 179 -20.65 -5.24 2.42
C LYS A 179 -21.60 -4.80 1.33
N ILE A 180 -21.69 -3.49 1.14
CA ILE A 180 -22.64 -2.85 0.23
C ILE A 180 -21.85 -2.25 -0.92
N LYS A 181 -22.24 -2.61 -2.14
CA LYS A 181 -21.69 -2.02 -3.35
C LYS A 181 -22.73 -1.09 -3.96
N PHE A 182 -22.33 0.16 -4.22
CA PHE A 182 -23.18 1.19 -4.80
C PHE A 182 -23.02 1.28 -6.32
N GLU A 183 -24.04 1.83 -7.01
CA GLU A 183 -23.97 2.22 -8.42
C GLU A 183 -23.01 3.41 -8.60
N GLU A 184 -22.43 3.57 -9.80
CA GLU A 184 -21.37 4.56 -10.07
C GLU A 184 -21.78 6.02 -9.80
N ASN A 185 -23.07 6.35 -9.92
CA ASN A 185 -23.58 7.71 -9.77
C ASN A 185 -24.27 7.97 -8.43
N THR A 186 -24.15 7.06 -7.46
CA THR A 186 -24.80 7.21 -6.16
C THR A 186 -23.92 8.03 -5.22
N ASP A 187 -24.53 8.97 -4.49
CA ASP A 187 -23.88 9.62 -3.35
C ASP A 187 -23.76 8.59 -2.21
N ARG A 188 -22.57 7.99 -2.11
CA ARG A 188 -22.22 6.97 -1.14
C ARG A 188 -22.53 7.39 0.29
N TYR A 189 -22.20 8.65 0.67
CA TYR A 189 -22.36 9.11 2.04
C TYR A 189 -23.84 9.20 2.45
N THR A 190 -24.65 9.83 1.63
CA THR A 190 -26.10 9.96 1.91
C THR A 190 -26.79 8.60 1.91
N ALA A 191 -26.41 7.69 1.01
CA ALA A 191 -26.98 6.34 0.96
C ALA A 191 -26.57 5.51 2.18
N THR A 192 -25.31 5.57 2.60
CA THR A 192 -24.81 4.86 3.81
C THR A 192 -25.51 5.37 5.07
N GLU A 193 -25.63 6.68 5.21
CA GLU A 193 -26.31 7.29 6.37
C GLU A 193 -27.79 6.87 6.44
N SER A 194 -28.49 6.82 5.29
CA SER A 194 -29.87 6.34 5.23
C SER A 194 -30.00 4.88 5.64
N ILE A 195 -29.04 4.03 5.24
CA ILE A 195 -29.03 2.60 5.60
C ILE A 195 -28.76 2.43 7.10
N ILE A 196 -27.81 3.16 7.67
CA ILE A 196 -27.48 3.13 9.09
C ILE A 196 -28.70 3.56 9.91
N GLN A 197 -29.38 4.63 9.49
CA GLN A 197 -30.60 5.08 10.15
C GLN A 197 -31.71 4.03 10.07
N GLU A 198 -31.95 3.44 8.90
CA GLU A 198 -32.97 2.39 8.72
C GLU A 198 -32.71 1.15 9.58
N LEU A 199 -31.42 0.74 9.70
CA LEU A 199 -31.02 -0.36 10.58
C LEU A 199 -31.25 0.00 12.06
N GLY A 200 -30.87 1.21 12.49
CA GLY A 200 -31.13 1.71 13.85
C GLY A 200 -32.61 1.76 14.19
N GLU A 201 -33.48 2.19 13.27
CA GLU A 201 -34.93 2.18 13.46
C GLU A 201 -35.52 0.77 13.50
N THR A 202 -34.84 -0.20 12.86
CA THR A 202 -35.26 -1.62 12.84
C THR A 202 -34.94 -2.32 14.16
N TYR A 203 -33.87 -1.91 14.83
CA TYR A 203 -33.34 -2.52 16.04
C TYR A 203 -33.21 -1.51 17.19
N PRO A 204 -34.35 -0.93 17.65
CA PRO A 204 -34.33 0.15 18.65
C PRO A 204 -33.92 -0.31 20.05
N ASP A 205 -34.01 -1.63 20.32
CA ASP A 205 -33.71 -2.22 21.63
C ASP A 205 -32.23 -2.64 21.78
N GLU A 206 -31.44 -2.53 20.71
CA GLU A 206 -30.01 -2.85 20.74
C GLU A 206 -29.20 -1.73 21.38
N GLN A 207 -28.21 -2.10 22.20
CA GLN A 207 -27.41 -1.14 22.97
C GLN A 207 -26.30 -0.47 22.14
N GLY A 208 -25.90 -1.11 21.03
CA GLY A 208 -24.85 -0.61 20.15
C GLY A 208 -25.39 0.23 18.99
N THR A 209 -24.48 0.60 18.12
CA THR A 209 -24.75 1.43 16.94
C THR A 209 -24.33 0.73 15.67
N PHE A 210 -25.05 1.00 14.57
CA PHE A 210 -24.61 0.59 13.25
C PHE A 210 -23.66 1.64 12.69
N GLU A 211 -22.49 1.26 12.25
CA GLU A 211 -21.45 2.17 11.79
C GLU A 211 -20.79 1.65 10.50
N GLU A 212 -20.30 2.59 9.70
CA GLU A 212 -19.41 2.27 8.60
C GLU A 212 -18.06 1.82 9.15
N ASP A 213 -17.62 0.63 8.79
CA ASP A 213 -16.26 0.15 9.11
C ASP A 213 -15.23 0.92 8.28
N ARG A 214 -14.55 1.86 8.92
CA ARG A 214 -13.47 2.67 8.33
C ARG A 214 -12.09 2.21 8.72
N SER A 215 -11.98 1.05 9.36
CA SER A 215 -10.70 0.55 9.90
C SER A 215 -9.59 0.49 8.84
N ASN A 216 -9.91 0.11 7.60
CA ASN A 216 -8.96 0.11 6.51
C ASN A 216 -8.55 1.52 6.07
N GLU A 217 -9.49 2.48 6.03
CA GLU A 217 -9.20 3.88 5.69
C GLU A 217 -8.36 4.54 6.79
N GLU A 218 -8.67 4.27 8.05
CA GLU A 218 -7.93 4.76 9.21
C GLU A 218 -6.53 4.18 9.27
N MET A 219 -6.37 2.87 9.04
CA MET A 219 -5.06 2.22 8.95
C MET A 219 -4.21 2.78 7.81
N GLN A 220 -4.81 3.03 6.63
CA GLN A 220 -4.11 3.67 5.52
C GLN A 220 -3.66 5.09 5.90
N GLN A 221 -4.53 5.88 6.52
CA GLN A 221 -4.19 7.25 6.96
C GLN A 221 -3.09 7.24 8.03
N GLU A 222 -3.15 6.31 8.98
CA GLU A 222 -2.08 6.14 9.96
C GLU A 222 -0.75 5.75 9.28
N MET A 223 -0.77 4.78 8.35
CA MET A 223 0.42 4.39 7.60
C MET A 223 0.98 5.55 6.78
N GLU A 224 0.13 6.32 6.09
CA GLU A 224 0.54 7.53 5.37
C GLU A 224 1.16 8.56 6.33
N SER A 225 0.59 8.75 7.51
CA SER A 225 1.10 9.64 8.55
C SER A 225 2.48 9.20 9.05
N TYR A 226 2.66 7.91 9.34
CA TYR A 226 3.96 7.36 9.72
C TYR A 226 5.00 7.53 8.61
N MET A 227 4.64 7.22 7.37
CA MET A 227 5.53 7.40 6.21
C MET A 227 5.89 8.87 5.99
N ALA A 228 4.92 9.79 6.12
CA ALA A 228 5.18 11.22 6.06
C ALA A 228 6.13 11.68 7.18
N GLY A 229 6.00 11.14 8.39
CA GLY A 229 6.92 11.38 9.50
C GLY A 229 8.35 10.97 9.17
N ILE A 230 8.54 9.78 8.65
CA ILE A 230 9.86 9.26 8.21
C ILE A 230 10.45 10.13 7.11
N VAL A 231 9.65 10.46 6.09
CA VAL A 231 10.09 11.32 4.97
C VAL A 231 10.49 12.71 5.47
N ASN A 232 9.72 13.32 6.35
CA ASN A 232 10.04 14.62 6.94
C ASN A 232 11.35 14.58 7.74
N PHE A 233 11.58 13.52 8.52
CA PHE A 233 12.82 13.31 9.25
C PHE A 233 14.02 13.18 8.31
N LEU A 234 13.90 12.37 7.25
CA LEU A 234 14.95 12.22 6.23
C LEU A 234 15.20 13.53 5.48
N MET A 235 14.15 14.31 5.19
CA MET A 235 14.29 15.64 4.58
C MET A 235 15.05 16.59 5.50
N ALA A 236 14.82 16.56 6.80
CA ALA A 236 15.57 17.41 7.74
C ALA A 236 17.06 17.06 7.76
N ILE A 237 17.41 15.78 7.78
CA ILE A 237 18.82 15.32 7.69
C ILE A 237 19.44 15.76 6.36
N THR A 238 18.71 15.59 5.27
CA THR A 238 19.16 15.99 3.92
C THR A 238 19.37 17.50 3.83
N ALA A 239 18.48 18.29 4.42
CA ALA A 239 18.63 19.76 4.46
C ALA A 239 19.90 20.19 5.21
N ILE A 240 20.19 19.57 6.35
CA ILE A 240 21.44 19.83 7.11
C ILE A 240 22.67 19.46 6.26
N SER A 241 22.64 18.28 5.63
CA SER A 241 23.73 17.82 4.75
C SER A 241 23.95 18.79 3.57
N LEU A 242 22.84 19.29 2.99
CA LEU A 242 22.86 20.25 1.91
C LEU A 242 23.43 21.60 2.33
N LEU A 243 23.11 22.06 3.55
CA LEU A 243 23.71 23.27 4.14
C LEU A 243 25.23 23.13 4.31
N VAL A 244 25.68 22.00 4.86
CA VAL A 244 27.12 21.74 5.04
C VAL A 244 27.84 21.67 3.69
N GLY A 245 27.28 20.95 2.71
CA GLY A 245 27.80 20.87 1.35
C GLY A 245 27.83 22.24 0.66
N GLY A 246 26.77 23.04 0.84
CA GLY A 246 26.67 24.41 0.30
C GLY A 246 27.72 25.33 0.87
N ILE A 247 28.00 25.27 2.17
CA ILE A 247 29.11 26.01 2.81
C ILE A 247 30.44 25.55 2.20
N GLY A 248 30.61 24.26 1.92
CA GLY A 248 31.79 23.76 1.20
C GLY A 248 31.96 24.38 -0.18
N VAL A 249 30.89 24.45 -0.97
CA VAL A 249 30.90 25.14 -2.28
C VAL A 249 31.24 26.61 -2.13
N MET A 250 30.65 27.32 -1.16
CA MET A 250 30.95 28.72 -0.86
C MET A 250 32.45 28.93 -0.56
N ASN A 251 33.04 28.07 0.27
CA ASN A 251 34.44 28.13 0.63
C ASN A 251 35.36 27.91 -0.58
N ILE A 252 35.07 26.91 -1.42
CA ILE A 252 35.84 26.64 -2.64
C ILE A 252 35.76 27.84 -3.59
N MET A 253 34.59 28.40 -3.78
CA MET A 253 34.37 29.57 -4.61
C MET A 253 35.11 30.79 -4.06
N TYR A 254 35.14 30.97 -2.73
CA TYR A 254 35.86 32.05 -2.10
C TYR A 254 37.38 31.94 -2.36
N VAL A 255 37.96 30.75 -2.23
CA VAL A 255 39.36 30.48 -2.55
C VAL A 255 39.61 30.72 -4.04
N SER A 256 38.77 30.23 -4.94
CA SER A 256 38.88 30.43 -6.38
C SER A 256 38.88 31.92 -6.76
N VAL A 257 38.00 32.75 -6.18
CA VAL A 257 37.96 34.20 -6.34
C VAL A 257 39.25 34.85 -5.85
N THR A 258 39.78 34.42 -4.71
CA THR A 258 41.01 34.99 -4.14
C THR A 258 42.25 34.66 -4.99
N GLU A 259 42.35 33.45 -5.51
CA GLU A 259 43.45 33.05 -6.41
C GLU A 259 43.44 33.79 -7.73
N ARG A 260 42.24 34.16 -8.23
CA ARG A 260 42.04 34.83 -9.51
C ARG A 260 41.84 36.37 -9.37
N LYS A 261 42.16 36.93 -8.19
CA LYS A 261 41.99 38.37 -7.91
C LYS A 261 42.58 39.26 -8.98
N ARG A 262 43.85 39.03 -9.39
CA ARG A 262 44.57 39.82 -10.37
C ARG A 262 43.91 39.74 -11.75
N GLU A 263 43.45 38.56 -12.16
CA GLU A 263 42.73 38.36 -13.42
C GLU A 263 41.43 39.13 -13.44
N ILE A 264 40.64 39.06 -12.35
CA ILE A 264 39.39 39.81 -12.19
C ILE A 264 39.68 41.33 -12.23
N GLY A 265 40.72 41.75 -11.54
CA GLY A 265 41.15 43.15 -11.54
C GLY A 265 41.49 43.69 -12.94
N ILE A 266 42.24 42.90 -13.73
CA ILE A 266 42.58 43.25 -15.13
C ILE A 266 41.31 43.32 -15.99
N ARG A 267 40.42 42.33 -15.91
CA ARG A 267 39.15 42.33 -16.66
C ARG A 267 38.30 43.56 -16.32
N ARG A 268 38.26 43.94 -15.05
CA ARG A 268 37.54 45.13 -14.57
C ARG A 268 38.20 46.43 -15.06
N ALA A 269 39.51 46.49 -15.07
CA ALA A 269 40.27 47.67 -15.54
C ALA A 269 40.08 47.93 -17.03
N ILE A 270 39.95 46.89 -17.88
CA ILE A 270 39.68 47.00 -19.31
C ILE A 270 38.18 47.19 -19.64
N GLY A 271 37.30 47.35 -18.60
CA GLY A 271 35.91 47.76 -18.78
C GLY A 271 34.86 46.67 -18.62
N ALA A 272 35.21 45.49 -18.10
CA ALA A 272 34.20 44.46 -17.81
C ALA A 272 33.20 44.94 -16.74
N LYS A 273 31.89 44.77 -17.02
CA LYS A 273 30.83 45.18 -16.09
C LYS A 273 30.79 44.22 -14.89
N PRO A 274 30.48 44.72 -13.66
CA PRO A 274 30.34 43.87 -12.48
C PRO A 274 29.39 42.69 -12.68
N ARG A 275 28.30 42.90 -13.42
CA ARG A 275 27.32 41.86 -13.73
C ARG A 275 27.91 40.70 -14.56
N THR A 276 28.86 40.97 -15.44
CA THR A 276 29.52 39.93 -16.24
C THR A 276 30.38 39.03 -15.37
N ILE A 277 31.12 39.60 -14.43
CA ILE A 277 31.92 38.85 -13.45
C ILE A 277 31.01 38.05 -12.52
N LEU A 278 29.94 38.69 -12.00
CA LEU A 278 28.94 38.00 -11.16
C LEU A 278 28.38 36.78 -11.86
N PHE A 279 27.90 36.93 -13.09
CA PHE A 279 27.25 35.85 -13.83
C PHE A 279 28.22 34.72 -14.16
N GLN A 280 29.51 35.04 -14.44
CA GLN A 280 30.54 34.04 -14.65
C GLN A 280 30.71 33.11 -13.42
N PHE A 281 30.87 33.67 -12.22
CA PHE A 281 31.07 32.90 -11.00
C PHE A 281 29.78 32.14 -10.56
N ILE A 282 28.61 32.73 -10.80
CA ILE A 282 27.34 32.04 -10.55
C ILE A 282 27.18 30.80 -11.45
N LEU A 283 27.51 30.93 -12.75
CA LEU A 283 27.51 29.81 -13.69
C LEU A 283 28.54 28.75 -13.29
N GLU A 284 29.72 29.14 -12.83
CA GLU A 284 30.75 28.21 -12.37
C GLU A 284 30.25 27.41 -11.14
N ALA A 285 29.62 28.07 -10.17
CA ALA A 285 29.01 27.40 -9.03
C ALA A 285 27.87 26.45 -9.43
N ALA A 286 26.99 26.90 -10.33
CA ALA A 286 25.90 26.08 -10.86
C ALA A 286 26.42 24.84 -11.61
N PHE A 287 27.49 24.98 -12.38
CA PHE A 287 28.08 23.89 -13.14
C PHE A 287 28.73 22.84 -12.22
N ILE A 288 29.47 23.29 -11.20
CA ILE A 288 30.09 22.42 -10.19
C ILE A 288 28.99 21.59 -9.46
N THR A 289 27.94 22.26 -9.02
CA THR A 289 26.86 21.58 -8.29
C THR A 289 25.98 20.72 -9.19
N PHE A 290 25.84 21.06 -10.47
CA PHE A 290 25.16 20.21 -11.46
C PHE A 290 25.92 18.89 -11.68
N ILE A 291 27.25 18.94 -11.88
CA ILE A 291 28.07 17.74 -12.00
C ILE A 291 28.01 16.92 -10.68
N GLY A 292 28.16 17.59 -9.54
CA GLY A 292 28.05 16.98 -8.23
C GLY A 292 26.69 16.31 -8.02
N GLY A 293 25.61 16.94 -8.48
CA GLY A 293 24.25 16.39 -8.43
C GLY A 293 24.08 15.12 -9.27
N ILE A 294 24.63 15.09 -10.48
CA ILE A 294 24.63 13.89 -11.33
C ILE A 294 25.42 12.76 -10.69
N LEU A 295 26.64 13.03 -10.19
CA LEU A 295 27.45 12.03 -9.51
C LEU A 295 26.79 11.53 -8.23
N GLY A 296 26.15 12.43 -7.47
CA GLY A 296 25.36 12.09 -6.30
C GLY A 296 24.15 11.22 -6.62
N LEU A 297 23.47 11.50 -7.74
CA LEU A 297 22.34 10.67 -8.20
C LEU A 297 22.79 9.25 -8.58
N ILE A 298 23.87 9.12 -9.35
CA ILE A 298 24.41 7.82 -9.77
C ILE A 298 24.88 7.00 -8.57
N SER A 299 25.67 7.61 -7.67
CA SER A 299 26.17 6.91 -6.48
C SER A 299 25.05 6.59 -5.49
N GLY A 300 24.10 7.52 -5.29
CA GLY A 300 22.95 7.32 -4.40
C GLY A 300 22.03 6.20 -4.88
N TYR A 301 21.73 6.15 -6.19
CA TYR A 301 20.95 5.06 -6.77
C TYR A 301 21.69 3.72 -6.67
N GLY A 302 23.01 3.71 -6.95
CA GLY A 302 23.81 2.50 -6.80
C GLY A 302 23.80 1.94 -5.35
N ILE A 303 23.90 2.83 -4.36
CA ILE A 303 23.80 2.43 -2.94
C ILE A 303 22.37 1.95 -2.62
N ALA A 304 21.34 2.61 -3.15
CA ALA A 304 19.95 2.21 -2.94
C ALA A 304 19.67 0.80 -3.51
N VAL A 305 20.17 0.49 -4.70
CA VAL A 305 20.06 -0.87 -5.29
C VAL A 305 20.80 -1.91 -4.44
N LEU A 306 22.01 -1.59 -3.98
CA LEU A 306 22.75 -2.49 -3.10
C LEU A 306 22.02 -2.73 -1.77
N ALA A 307 21.50 -1.68 -1.13
CA ALA A 307 20.75 -1.81 0.10
C ALA A 307 19.42 -2.57 -0.13
N GLY A 308 18.73 -2.26 -1.22
CA GLY A 308 17.48 -2.92 -1.61
C GLY A 308 17.63 -4.43 -1.80
N SER A 309 18.76 -4.87 -2.38
CA SER A 309 19.02 -6.32 -2.56
C SER A 309 19.18 -7.11 -1.24
N PHE A 310 19.45 -6.44 -0.12
CA PHE A 310 19.48 -7.07 1.21
C PHE A 310 18.12 -7.05 1.91
N MET A 311 17.17 -6.26 1.41
CA MET A 311 15.88 -6.03 2.04
C MET A 311 14.71 -6.46 1.14
N ASP A 312 14.99 -7.10 -0.01
CA ASP A 312 14.04 -7.44 -1.06
C ASP A 312 13.18 -6.24 -1.50
N LEU A 313 13.80 -5.06 -1.59
CA LEU A 313 13.16 -3.81 -2.00
C LEU A 313 13.76 -3.33 -3.33
N GLU A 314 12.90 -3.06 -4.31
CA GLU A 314 13.32 -2.49 -5.58
C GLU A 314 13.23 -0.95 -5.55
N PRO A 315 14.38 -0.22 -5.58
CA PRO A 315 14.35 1.22 -5.63
C PRO A 315 13.92 1.74 -7.00
N VAL A 316 12.81 2.47 -7.05
CA VAL A 316 12.27 3.04 -8.28
C VAL A 316 12.81 4.45 -8.50
N LEU A 317 13.52 4.66 -9.61
CA LEU A 317 14.02 5.97 -10.02
C LEU A 317 13.08 6.59 -11.07
N THR A 318 12.29 7.58 -10.66
CA THR A 318 11.38 8.29 -11.56
C THR A 318 12.02 9.51 -12.20
N MET A 319 11.57 9.90 -13.39
CA MET A 319 12.01 11.16 -14.04
C MET A 319 11.76 12.39 -13.16
N LYS A 320 10.66 12.38 -12.40
CA LYS A 320 10.33 13.44 -11.43
C LYS A 320 11.40 13.56 -10.34
N THR A 321 11.87 12.44 -9.80
CA THR A 321 12.93 12.41 -8.78
C THR A 321 14.26 12.92 -9.33
N ILE A 322 14.63 12.52 -10.55
CA ILE A 322 15.86 12.99 -11.22
C ILE A 322 15.83 14.52 -11.40
N LEU A 323 14.74 15.06 -11.96
CA LEU A 323 14.61 16.49 -12.18
C LEU A 323 14.60 17.29 -10.88
N LEU A 324 13.89 16.80 -9.86
CA LEU A 324 13.80 17.46 -8.56
C LEU A 324 15.17 17.50 -7.87
N SER A 325 15.86 16.37 -7.76
CA SER A 325 17.17 16.29 -7.08
C SER A 325 18.22 17.13 -7.78
N THR A 326 18.29 17.11 -9.13
CA THR A 326 19.19 17.92 -9.91
C THR A 326 18.89 19.41 -9.74
N SER A 327 17.59 19.80 -9.75
CA SER A 327 17.19 21.19 -9.54
C SER A 327 17.58 21.69 -8.16
N VAL A 328 17.35 20.91 -7.11
CA VAL A 328 17.73 21.27 -5.73
C VAL A 328 19.24 21.42 -5.61
N SER A 329 20.03 20.54 -6.22
CA SER A 329 21.49 20.62 -6.23
C SER A 329 21.98 21.94 -6.88
N VAL A 330 21.47 22.27 -8.07
CA VAL A 330 21.83 23.52 -8.79
C VAL A 330 21.39 24.74 -8.00
N LEU A 331 20.17 24.75 -7.45
CA LEU A 331 19.67 25.87 -6.63
C LEU A 331 20.54 26.09 -5.39
N THR A 332 21.01 25.03 -4.75
CA THR A 332 21.96 25.12 -3.64
C THR A 332 23.27 25.78 -4.08
N GLY A 333 23.83 25.35 -5.20
CA GLY A 333 25.04 25.95 -5.75
C GLY A 333 24.87 27.45 -6.09
N LEU A 334 23.73 27.79 -6.68
CA LEU A 334 23.38 29.19 -6.94
C LEU A 334 23.30 29.98 -5.63
N PHE A 335 22.58 29.46 -4.62
CA PHE A 335 22.39 30.18 -3.35
C PHE A 335 23.71 30.44 -2.62
N PHE A 336 24.53 29.41 -2.46
CA PHE A 336 25.82 29.52 -1.75
C PHE A 336 26.91 30.19 -2.62
N GLY A 337 26.80 30.15 -3.94
CA GLY A 337 27.70 30.80 -4.88
C GLY A 337 27.48 32.31 -5.02
N ILE A 338 26.30 32.86 -4.66
CA ILE A 338 25.99 34.29 -4.79
C ILE A 338 26.96 35.13 -3.98
N MET A 339 27.24 34.79 -2.74
CA MET A 339 28.06 35.64 -1.84
C MET A 339 29.49 35.80 -2.34
N PRO A 340 30.27 34.75 -2.69
CA PRO A 340 31.60 34.90 -3.27
C PRO A 340 31.56 35.58 -4.65
N ALA A 341 30.56 35.34 -5.48
CA ALA A 341 30.40 35.95 -6.77
C ALA A 341 30.15 37.47 -6.70
N VAL A 342 29.34 37.92 -5.72
CA VAL A 342 29.13 39.37 -5.46
C VAL A 342 30.42 40.03 -4.98
N ASN A 343 31.18 39.35 -4.12
CA ASN A 343 32.47 39.86 -3.66
C ASN A 343 33.47 40.03 -4.83
N ALA A 344 33.53 39.04 -5.73
CA ALA A 344 34.34 39.13 -6.96
C ALA A 344 33.90 40.30 -7.87
N ALA A 345 32.58 40.47 -8.08
CA ALA A 345 32.02 41.49 -8.94
C ALA A 345 32.25 42.94 -8.41
N LYS A 346 32.28 43.09 -7.08
CA LYS A 346 32.51 44.40 -6.41
C LYS A 346 33.97 44.72 -6.17
N MET A 347 34.92 43.89 -6.58
CA MET A 347 36.34 44.05 -6.34
C MET A 347 36.87 45.35 -7.04
N ASP A 348 37.66 46.15 -6.29
CA ASP A 348 38.33 47.31 -6.80
C ASP A 348 39.48 46.87 -7.73
N PRO A 349 39.49 47.32 -9.02
CA PRO A 349 40.54 46.92 -9.98
C PRO A 349 41.96 47.28 -9.50
N ILE A 350 42.12 48.44 -8.89
CA ILE A 350 43.44 48.93 -8.44
C ILE A 350 43.98 48.06 -7.31
N LYS A 351 43.14 47.80 -6.29
CA LYS A 351 43.52 46.94 -5.18
C LYS A 351 43.77 45.49 -5.58
N ALA A 352 43.03 45.00 -6.59
CA ALA A 352 43.16 43.62 -7.07
C ALA A 352 44.46 43.35 -7.84
N ILE A 353 45.06 44.40 -8.45
CA ILE A 353 46.30 44.27 -9.23
C ILE A 353 47.53 44.42 -8.37
N TYR A 354 47.49 45.27 -7.32
CA TYR A 354 48.64 45.60 -6.45
C TYR A 354 48.75 44.76 -5.17
N GLN A 355 47.75 43.93 -4.84
CA GLN A 355 47.78 42.94 -3.74
C GLN A 355 47.89 41.52 -4.30
#